data_9065e38d6fc22e3238aa4f7b89fb92dc
#
_entry.id   9065e38d6fc22e3238aa4f7b89fb92dc
#
_cell.length_a   1.000
_cell.length_b   1.000
_cell.length_c   1.000
_cell.angle_alpha   90.00
_cell.angle_beta   90.00
_cell.angle_gamma   90.00
#
_symmetry.space_group_name_H-M   'P 1'
#
loop_
_entity.id
_entity.type
_entity.pdbx_description
1 polymer ?
#
loop_
_entity_poly.entity_id
_entity_poly.type
_entity_poly.pdbx_seq_one_letter_code
_entity_poly.pdbx_strand_id
1 'polypeptide(L)'
;LRLPKVSLPSLDLQQARRIPIHMQGGAMGNLREVSYQGETISLQEAARQYQKVWAFNGEMMQSTSRIADLKLGEWVALELWNDTAWPHAMHLHGHHFWIERKGIILSQKRDTYLMDAGEQARLFFVADNPGLWLFHCHMLEHHVSGIGGVFRVT
;
A
#
# COMPACT_ATOMS: atom_id res chain seq x y z
N LEU A 1 30.14 -12.47 11.83
CA LEU A 1 29.72 -11.15 11.34
C LEU A 1 28.43 -10.78 12.08
N ARG A 2 28.43 -9.74 12.92
CA ARG A 2 27.18 -9.21 13.50
C ARG A 2 26.69 -8.09 12.60
N LEU A 3 25.47 -8.22 12.07
CA LEU A 3 24.83 -7.15 11.36
C LEU A 3 24.58 -5.96 12.31
N PRO A 4 24.69 -4.71 11.84
CA PRO A 4 24.36 -3.54 12.65
C PRO A 4 22.92 -3.65 13.16
N LYS A 5 22.73 -3.36 14.45
CA LYS A 5 21.38 -3.22 14.99
C LYS A 5 20.77 -1.95 14.40
N VAL A 6 19.73 -2.07 13.61
CA VAL A 6 18.91 -0.93 13.23
C VAL A 6 18.15 -0.50 14.47
N SER A 7 18.56 0.59 15.12
CA SER A 7 17.78 1.18 16.21
C SER A 7 16.48 1.74 15.60
N LEU A 8 15.35 1.41 16.23
CA LEU A 8 14.13 2.18 16.01
C LEU A 8 14.49 3.64 16.39
N PRO A 9 14.33 4.61 15.49
CA PRO A 9 14.42 5.99 15.90
C PRO A 9 13.39 6.23 17.01
N SER A 10 13.63 7.24 17.85
CA SER A 10 12.61 7.74 18.79
C SER A 10 11.50 8.38 17.95
N LEU A 11 10.62 7.54 17.45
CA LEU A 11 9.55 7.87 16.53
C LEU A 11 8.46 8.57 17.32
N ASP A 12 8.31 9.85 17.09
CA ASP A 12 7.02 10.47 17.34
C ASP A 12 6.05 10.05 16.23
N LEU A 13 5.59 8.79 16.34
CA LEU A 13 4.61 8.20 15.41
C LEU A 13 3.31 8.98 15.35
N GLN A 14 3.06 9.88 16.33
CA GLN A 14 1.88 10.73 16.38
C GLN A 14 1.98 11.88 15.35
N GLN A 15 3.19 12.27 14.96
CA GLN A 15 3.41 13.33 13.98
C GLN A 15 3.52 12.81 12.54
N ALA A 16 3.56 11.49 12.32
CA ALA A 16 3.61 10.93 10.98
C ALA A 16 2.32 11.25 10.21
N ARG A 17 2.49 11.67 8.96
CA ARG A 17 1.36 11.87 8.04
C ARG A 17 0.69 10.54 7.77
N ARG A 18 -0.60 10.43 8.10
CA ARG A 18 -1.40 9.23 7.89
C ARG A 18 -1.98 9.20 6.50
N ILE A 19 -1.79 8.09 5.80
CA ILE A 19 -2.34 7.83 4.46
C ILE A 19 -3.09 6.50 4.52
N PRO A 20 -4.43 6.53 4.50
CA PRO A 20 -5.23 5.32 4.52
C PRO A 20 -5.18 4.63 3.15
N ILE A 21 -4.99 3.31 3.18
CA ILE A 21 -5.01 2.44 2.01
C ILE A 21 -5.96 1.27 2.30
N HIS A 22 -7.19 1.38 1.84
CA HIS A 22 -8.19 0.32 1.92
C HIS A 22 -8.10 -0.54 0.66
N MET A 23 -7.59 -1.75 0.79
CA MET A 23 -7.49 -2.72 -0.31
C MET A 23 -8.81 -3.47 -0.42
N GLN A 24 -9.42 -3.44 -1.59
CA GLN A 24 -10.77 -3.94 -1.83
C GLN A 24 -10.84 -4.74 -3.13
N GLY A 25 -11.91 -5.55 -3.28
CA GLY A 25 -12.22 -6.25 -4.51
C GLY A 25 -11.89 -7.73 -4.49
N GLY A 26 -11.65 -8.28 -5.66
CA GLY A 26 -11.45 -9.71 -5.89
C GLY A 26 -12.73 -10.55 -5.81
N ALA A 27 -12.60 -11.84 -6.13
CA ALA A 27 -13.67 -12.80 -5.92
C ALA A 27 -14.01 -12.90 -4.42
N MET A 28 -15.26 -12.91 -4.04
CA MET A 28 -15.77 -12.92 -2.66
C MET A 28 -15.61 -11.59 -1.90
N GLY A 29 -15.14 -10.52 -2.55
CA GLY A 29 -15.11 -9.17 -1.97
C GLY A 29 -16.49 -8.50 -1.99
N ASN A 30 -16.63 -7.46 -1.17
CA ASN A 30 -17.88 -6.69 -1.08
C ASN A 30 -17.96 -5.50 -2.05
N LEU A 31 -16.90 -5.23 -2.80
CA LEU A 31 -16.83 -4.12 -3.75
C LEU A 31 -17.77 -4.40 -4.94
N ARG A 32 -18.73 -3.49 -5.19
CA ARG A 32 -19.69 -3.60 -6.29
C ARG A 32 -19.37 -2.65 -7.44
N GLU A 33 -18.98 -1.45 -7.09
CA GLU A 33 -18.65 -0.37 -8.00
C GLU A 33 -17.25 0.17 -7.69
N VAL A 34 -16.59 0.70 -8.67
CA VAL A 34 -15.21 1.17 -8.58
C VAL A 34 -15.01 2.35 -9.50
N SER A 35 -14.16 3.29 -9.08
CA SER A 35 -13.69 4.35 -9.96
C SER A 35 -12.53 3.85 -10.83
N TYR A 36 -12.64 4.08 -12.12
CA TYR A 36 -11.57 3.82 -13.07
C TYR A 36 -11.51 4.92 -14.13
N GLN A 37 -10.38 5.60 -14.25
CA GLN A 37 -10.15 6.72 -15.17
C GLN A 37 -11.18 7.86 -15.05
N GLY A 38 -11.69 8.08 -13.83
CA GLY A 38 -12.68 9.12 -13.53
C GLY A 38 -14.14 8.70 -13.75
N GLU A 39 -14.39 7.49 -14.20
CA GLU A 39 -15.73 6.93 -14.37
C GLU A 39 -16.03 5.89 -13.29
N THR A 40 -17.29 5.83 -12.84
CA THR A 40 -17.75 4.78 -11.95
C THR A 40 -18.34 3.65 -12.77
N ILE A 41 -17.76 2.47 -12.63
CA ILE A 41 -18.20 1.24 -13.33
C ILE A 41 -18.41 0.11 -12.34
N SER A 42 -19.19 -0.90 -12.74
CA SER A 42 -19.32 -2.10 -11.92
C SER A 42 -18.01 -2.91 -11.89
N LEU A 43 -17.75 -3.60 -10.78
CA LEU A 43 -16.59 -4.48 -10.69
C LEU A 43 -16.61 -5.60 -11.76
N GLN A 44 -17.81 -6.06 -12.13
CA GLN A 44 -17.96 -7.05 -13.21
C GLN A 44 -17.53 -6.49 -14.57
N GLU A 45 -17.90 -5.25 -14.86
CA GLU A 45 -17.48 -4.55 -16.08
C GLU A 45 -15.97 -4.34 -16.11
N ALA A 46 -15.40 -3.87 -14.99
CA ALA A 46 -13.97 -3.71 -14.85
C ALA A 46 -13.20 -5.03 -15.09
N ALA A 47 -13.70 -6.13 -14.55
CA ALA A 47 -13.12 -7.46 -14.76
C ALA A 47 -13.18 -7.91 -16.23
N ARG A 48 -14.31 -7.66 -16.91
CA ARG A 48 -14.51 -8.08 -18.32
C ARG A 48 -13.73 -7.23 -19.30
N GLN A 49 -13.76 -5.91 -19.13
CA GLN A 49 -13.19 -4.98 -20.12
C GLN A 49 -11.71 -4.70 -19.89
N TYR A 50 -11.30 -4.60 -18.61
CA TYR A 50 -9.96 -4.12 -18.24
C TYR A 50 -9.12 -5.17 -17.52
N GLN A 51 -9.67 -6.36 -17.24
CA GLN A 51 -9.03 -7.44 -16.47
C GLN A 51 -8.59 -6.96 -15.08
N LYS A 52 -9.35 -6.02 -14.50
CA LYS A 52 -9.08 -5.44 -13.19
C LYS A 52 -10.14 -5.87 -12.20
N VAL A 53 -9.70 -6.26 -11.01
CA VAL A 53 -10.58 -6.78 -9.95
C VAL A 53 -10.25 -6.21 -8.57
N TRP A 54 -9.20 -5.40 -8.44
CA TRP A 54 -8.73 -4.84 -7.18
C TRP A 54 -8.77 -3.32 -7.19
N ALA A 55 -8.92 -2.73 -6.01
CA ALA A 55 -8.93 -1.28 -5.84
C ALA A 55 -8.22 -0.84 -4.54
N PHE A 56 -7.67 0.38 -4.54
CA PHE A 56 -7.31 1.13 -3.35
C PHE A 56 -8.35 2.24 -3.14
N ASN A 57 -8.96 2.28 -1.94
CA ASN A 57 -9.95 3.30 -1.57
C ASN A 57 -11.08 3.47 -2.63
N GLY A 58 -11.54 2.37 -3.22
CA GLY A 58 -12.56 2.38 -4.27
C GLY A 58 -12.09 2.78 -5.65
N GLU A 59 -10.80 3.02 -5.86
CA GLU A 59 -10.20 3.35 -7.16
C GLU A 59 -9.32 2.21 -7.68
N MET A 60 -9.54 1.83 -8.93
CA MET A 60 -8.66 0.90 -9.64
C MET A 60 -7.40 1.61 -10.07
N MET A 61 -6.31 1.25 -9.40
CA MET A 61 -5.02 1.88 -9.64
C MET A 61 -4.34 1.33 -10.90
N GLN A 62 -3.48 2.16 -11.44
CA GLN A 62 -2.48 1.81 -12.46
C GLN A 62 -1.09 2.09 -11.89
N SER A 63 -0.06 1.52 -12.47
CA SER A 63 1.34 1.76 -12.04
C SER A 63 1.75 3.24 -12.07
N THR A 64 0.99 4.09 -12.77
CA THR A 64 1.19 5.54 -12.86
C THR A 64 0.23 6.34 -11.98
N SER A 65 -0.78 5.70 -11.38
CA SER A 65 -1.75 6.38 -10.52
C SER A 65 -1.07 6.94 -9.27
N ARG A 66 -1.34 8.23 -8.99
CA ARG A 66 -0.75 8.91 -7.85
C ARG A 66 -1.48 8.56 -6.55
N ILE A 67 -0.76 7.96 -5.60
CA ILE A 67 -1.28 7.73 -4.24
C ILE A 67 -1.18 9.01 -3.43
N ALA A 68 0.03 9.61 -3.37
CA ALA A 68 0.25 10.87 -2.69
C ALA A 68 1.56 11.53 -3.12
N ASP A 69 1.64 12.86 -2.90
CA ASP A 69 2.88 13.62 -2.92
C ASP A 69 3.42 13.74 -1.49
N LEU A 70 4.68 13.44 -1.29
CA LEU A 70 5.38 13.45 -0.02
C LEU A 70 6.50 14.48 -0.04
N LYS A 71 6.73 15.13 1.09
CA LYS A 71 7.88 16.03 1.25
C LYS A 71 9.12 15.24 1.64
N LEU A 72 10.26 15.63 1.11
CA LEU A 72 11.54 15.03 1.51
C LEU A 72 11.75 15.15 3.03
N GLY A 73 12.07 14.03 3.67
CA GLY A 73 12.22 13.94 5.13
C GLY A 73 10.91 13.77 5.90
N GLU A 74 9.75 13.76 5.24
CA GLU A 74 8.45 13.56 5.88
C GLU A 74 8.33 12.14 6.45
N TRP A 75 7.83 12.05 7.69
CA TRP A 75 7.40 10.78 8.26
C TRP A 75 6.02 10.40 7.75
N VAL A 76 5.88 9.18 7.29
CA VAL A 76 4.65 8.65 6.71
C VAL A 76 4.22 7.38 7.45
N ALA A 77 2.93 7.30 7.73
CA ALA A 77 2.25 6.11 8.22
C ALA A 77 1.21 5.67 7.20
N LEU A 78 1.48 4.61 6.44
CA LEU A 78 0.45 3.98 5.61
C LEU A 78 -0.43 3.13 6.51
N GLU A 79 -1.71 3.45 6.58
CA GLU A 79 -2.70 2.70 7.35
C GLU A 79 -3.37 1.71 6.41
N LEU A 80 -2.87 0.47 6.39
CA LEU A 80 -3.32 -0.56 5.48
C LEU A 80 -4.46 -1.37 6.07
N TRP A 81 -5.50 -1.57 5.28
CA TRP A 81 -6.55 -2.54 5.55
C TRP A 81 -6.74 -3.44 4.34
N ASN A 82 -6.43 -4.73 4.52
CA ASN A 82 -6.71 -5.74 3.52
C ASN A 82 -8.16 -6.27 3.69
N ASP A 83 -9.13 -5.55 3.12
CA ASP A 83 -10.54 -5.94 3.12
C ASP A 83 -10.86 -6.84 1.91
N THR A 84 -10.00 -7.82 1.69
CA THR A 84 -10.18 -8.83 0.64
C THR A 84 -10.11 -10.23 1.24
N ALA A 85 -10.54 -11.23 0.48
CA ALA A 85 -10.44 -12.63 0.88
C ALA A 85 -9.05 -13.25 0.59
N TRP A 86 -8.06 -12.46 0.15
CA TRP A 86 -6.76 -12.93 -0.33
C TRP A 86 -5.61 -12.26 0.40
N PRO A 87 -4.47 -12.95 0.60
CA PRO A 87 -3.26 -12.30 1.08
C PRO A 87 -2.67 -11.38 0.00
N HIS A 88 -2.01 -10.31 0.43
CA HIS A 88 -1.31 -9.37 -0.45
C HIS A 88 0.10 -9.08 0.07
N ALA A 89 1.11 -9.28 -0.78
CA ALA A 89 2.51 -8.95 -0.47
C ALA A 89 2.78 -7.49 -0.87
N MET A 90 2.60 -6.56 0.06
CA MET A 90 2.73 -5.13 -0.20
C MET A 90 4.19 -4.69 -0.19
N HIS A 91 4.68 -4.17 -1.30
CA HIS A 91 6.05 -3.74 -1.53
C HIS A 91 6.13 -2.25 -1.85
N LEU A 92 7.09 -1.56 -1.22
CA LEU A 92 7.40 -0.16 -1.48
C LEU A 92 8.81 -0.04 -2.07
N HIS A 93 8.89 0.49 -3.29
CA HIS A 93 10.16 0.78 -3.94
C HIS A 93 10.89 1.93 -3.24
N GLY A 94 12.21 1.88 -3.25
CA GLY A 94 13.10 2.97 -2.83
C GLY A 94 13.15 3.27 -1.34
N HIS A 95 12.33 2.63 -0.52
CA HIS A 95 12.22 2.86 0.91
C HIS A 95 12.13 1.56 1.70
N HIS A 96 12.51 1.61 2.97
CA HIS A 96 12.27 0.54 3.93
C HIS A 96 11.40 1.07 5.05
N PHE A 97 10.46 0.26 5.52
CA PHE A 97 9.48 0.63 6.53
C PHE A 97 9.54 -0.28 7.76
N TRP A 98 9.11 0.26 8.90
CA TRP A 98 8.73 -0.54 10.08
C TRP A 98 7.28 -0.93 9.97
N ILE A 99 6.94 -2.04 10.57
CA ILE A 99 5.58 -2.59 10.54
C ILE A 99 5.03 -2.56 11.95
N GLU A 100 3.85 -1.98 12.13
CA GLU A 100 3.04 -2.14 13.33
C GLU A 100 1.86 -3.05 13.02
N ARG A 101 1.75 -4.09 13.83
CA ARG A 101 0.68 -5.08 13.77
C ARG A 101 0.13 -5.30 15.17
N LYS A 102 -1.19 -5.15 15.36
CA LYS A 102 -1.86 -5.33 16.66
C LYS A 102 -1.21 -4.54 17.81
N GLY A 103 -0.78 -3.30 17.53
CA GLY A 103 -0.12 -2.44 18.49
C GLY A 103 1.35 -2.76 18.79
N ILE A 104 1.94 -3.73 18.08
CA ILE A 104 3.35 -4.12 18.26
C ILE A 104 4.14 -3.70 17.01
N ILE A 105 5.21 -2.93 17.23
CA ILE A 105 6.14 -2.55 16.16
C ILE A 105 7.21 -3.63 16.06
N LEU A 106 7.35 -4.19 14.85
CA LEU A 106 8.40 -5.17 14.57
C LEU A 106 9.77 -4.50 14.51
N SER A 107 10.77 -5.14 15.09
CA SER A 107 12.12 -4.58 15.26
C SER A 107 12.95 -4.47 13.99
N GLN A 108 12.49 -5.04 12.88
CA GLN A 108 13.21 -5.08 11.61
C GLN A 108 12.52 -4.25 10.55
N LYS A 109 13.27 -3.39 9.86
CA LYS A 109 12.80 -2.76 8.63
C LYS A 109 12.66 -3.78 7.51
N ARG A 110 11.66 -3.58 6.68
CA ARG A 110 11.39 -4.37 5.47
C ARG A 110 11.01 -3.45 4.32
N ASP A 111 11.10 -3.95 3.12
CA ASP A 111 10.58 -3.33 1.91
C ASP A 111 9.29 -4.02 1.43
N THR A 112 8.99 -5.18 1.98
CA THR A 112 7.83 -6.01 1.63
C THR A 112 7.17 -6.57 2.89
N TYR A 113 5.84 -6.54 2.92
CA TYR A 113 5.03 -7.11 3.99
C TYR A 113 3.89 -7.95 3.43
N LEU A 114 3.85 -9.23 3.79
CA LEU A 114 2.73 -10.10 3.46
C LEU A 114 1.61 -9.88 4.48
N MET A 115 0.50 -9.34 4.00
CA MET A 115 -0.73 -9.14 4.76
C MET A 115 -1.70 -10.31 4.55
N ASP A 116 -2.22 -10.84 5.62
CA ASP A 116 -3.28 -11.84 5.57
C ASP A 116 -4.63 -11.20 5.16
N ALA A 117 -5.58 -12.01 4.70
CA ALA A 117 -6.95 -11.57 4.45
C ALA A 117 -7.58 -10.96 5.72
N GLY A 118 -8.24 -9.81 5.59
CA GLY A 118 -8.88 -9.10 6.71
C GLY A 118 -7.92 -8.37 7.66
N GLU A 119 -6.62 -8.40 7.40
CA GLU A 119 -5.61 -7.81 8.28
C GLU A 119 -5.57 -6.27 8.16
N GLN A 120 -5.32 -5.63 9.31
CA GLN A 120 -4.95 -4.22 9.41
C GLN A 120 -3.53 -4.09 9.95
N ALA A 121 -2.73 -3.23 9.32
CA ALA A 121 -1.37 -2.95 9.72
C ALA A 121 -1.00 -1.50 9.41
N ARG A 122 0.05 -0.97 10.07
CA ARG A 122 0.65 0.32 9.71
C ARG A 122 2.09 0.11 9.27
N LEU A 123 2.45 0.76 8.16
CA LEU A 123 3.82 0.80 7.67
C LEU A 123 4.37 2.21 7.86
N PHE A 124 5.48 2.33 8.62
CA PHE A 124 6.11 3.61 8.91
C PHE A 124 7.41 3.74 8.16
N PHE A 125 7.60 4.84 7.45
CA PHE A 125 8.85 5.15 6.78
C PHE A 125 9.10 6.66 6.72
N VAL A 126 10.35 7.03 6.46
CA VAL A 126 10.73 8.39 6.11
C VAL A 126 10.80 8.49 4.60
N ALA A 127 10.19 9.51 4.02
CA ALA A 127 10.31 9.81 2.60
C ALA A 127 11.68 10.47 2.32
N ASP A 128 12.77 9.70 2.44
CA ASP A 128 14.15 10.20 2.39
C ASP A 128 14.84 10.04 1.03
N ASN A 129 14.10 9.52 0.04
CA ASN A 129 14.61 9.25 -1.29
C ASN A 129 13.77 10.00 -2.34
N PRO A 130 14.26 11.10 -2.95
CA PRO A 130 13.51 11.85 -3.96
C PRO A 130 13.22 11.01 -5.20
N GLY A 131 12.00 11.14 -5.76
CA GLY A 131 11.64 10.43 -6.99
C GLY A 131 10.19 9.93 -7.01
N LEU A 132 9.91 9.05 -7.96
CA LEU A 132 8.64 8.33 -8.09
C LEU A 132 8.84 6.89 -7.64
N TRP A 133 8.08 6.48 -6.62
CA TRP A 133 8.24 5.19 -5.97
C TRP A 133 6.95 4.39 -6.02
N LEU A 134 7.02 3.23 -6.67
CA LEU A 134 5.88 2.33 -6.79
C LEU A 134 5.57 1.67 -5.44
N PHE A 135 4.31 1.65 -5.05
CA PHE A 135 3.76 0.87 -3.95
C PHE A 135 2.71 -0.08 -4.51
N HIS A 136 2.94 -1.38 -4.38
CA HIS A 136 2.11 -2.37 -5.07
C HIS A 136 2.12 -3.74 -4.39
N CYS A 137 1.18 -4.59 -4.75
CA CYS A 137 1.27 -6.00 -4.42
C CYS A 137 2.34 -6.67 -5.29
N HIS A 138 3.29 -7.38 -4.67
CA HIS A 138 4.37 -8.10 -5.37
C HIS A 138 3.90 -9.40 -6.03
N MET A 139 2.67 -9.83 -5.79
CA MET A 139 1.99 -10.83 -6.61
C MET A 139 1.56 -10.15 -7.91
N LEU A 140 2.19 -10.50 -9.04
CA LEU A 140 2.07 -9.75 -10.30
C LEU A 140 0.64 -9.66 -10.81
N GLU A 141 -0.14 -10.73 -10.69
CA GLU A 141 -1.55 -10.74 -11.09
C GLU A 141 -2.37 -9.71 -10.29
N HIS A 142 -2.08 -9.56 -8.99
CA HIS A 142 -2.76 -8.57 -8.16
C HIS A 142 -2.36 -7.15 -8.52
N HIS A 143 -1.06 -6.93 -8.83
CA HIS A 143 -0.56 -5.63 -9.25
C HIS A 143 -1.21 -5.17 -10.55
N VAL A 144 -1.14 -5.97 -11.61
CA VAL A 144 -1.70 -5.60 -12.94
C VAL A 144 -3.22 -5.48 -12.89
N SER A 145 -3.87 -6.17 -11.96
CA SER A 145 -5.32 -6.15 -11.79
C SER A 145 -5.82 -5.05 -10.84
N GLY A 146 -4.98 -4.08 -10.42
CA GLY A 146 -5.45 -2.87 -9.74
C GLY A 146 -4.82 -2.52 -8.38
N ILE A 147 -3.93 -3.36 -7.80
CA ILE A 147 -3.21 -3.03 -6.56
C ILE A 147 -1.82 -2.48 -6.86
N GLY A 148 -1.74 -1.18 -7.10
CA GLY A 148 -0.46 -0.50 -7.27
C GLY A 148 -0.59 0.92 -7.77
N GLY A 149 0.19 1.81 -7.19
CA GLY A 149 0.28 3.22 -7.55
C GLY A 149 1.60 3.82 -7.09
N VAL A 150 1.80 5.12 -7.28
CA VAL A 150 3.07 5.78 -6.99
C VAL A 150 2.95 6.84 -5.91
N PHE A 151 3.98 6.92 -5.07
CA PHE A 151 4.31 8.07 -4.27
C PHE A 151 5.33 8.94 -5.02
N ARG A 152 5.16 10.26 -4.96
CA ARG A 152 6.19 11.20 -5.40
C ARG A 152 6.81 11.86 -4.18
N VAL A 153 8.13 11.77 -4.05
CA VAL A 153 8.91 12.44 -3.01
C VAL A 153 9.64 13.63 -3.63
N THR A 154 9.40 14.85 -3.11
CA THR A 154 10.00 16.12 -3.59
C THR A 154 10.44 17.01 -2.45
#